data_874c8f6eb435bcff9b036cfc510eb212
#
_entry.id   874c8f6eb435bcff9b036cfc510eb212
#
_cell.length_a   1.000
_cell.length_b   1.000
_cell.length_c   1.000
_cell.angle_alpha   90.00
_cell.angle_beta   90.00
_cell.angle_gamma   90.00
#
_symmetry.space_group_name_H-M   'P 1'
#
loop_
_entity.id
_entity.type
_entity.pdbx_description
1 polymer ?
#
loop_
_entity_poly.entity_id
_entity_poly.type
_entity_poly.pdbx_seq_one_letter_code
_entity_poly.pdbx_strand_id
1 'polypeptide(L)'
;MNKILRQFGNGILIMLVIFLVLLAYGSVNNIWYKVVAVEGNSMSPTFRFGDVIVLTPPTQHIPKGTIITMKVNDELVTHRLVTDYNGEWPETKGDANNIADDFSGSDLKIVGIVRFHIPWLGYPSMYFRYLLGKF
;
A
#
# COMPACT_ATOMS: atom_id res chain seq x y z
N MET A 1 34.57 17.33 -25.21
CA MET A 1 33.60 16.84 -24.21
C MET A 1 34.38 16.37 -23.00
N ASN A 2 34.26 17.05 -21.87
CA ASN A 2 35.13 16.86 -20.68
C ASN A 2 34.99 15.45 -20.09
N LYS A 3 36.11 14.84 -19.65
CA LYS A 3 36.13 13.52 -18.98
C LYS A 3 35.08 13.41 -17.87
N ILE A 4 34.89 14.48 -17.14
CA ILE A 4 33.87 14.60 -16.05
C ILE A 4 32.45 14.40 -16.57
N LEU A 5 32.04 15.09 -17.64
CA LEU A 5 30.71 14.93 -18.23
C LEU A 5 30.45 13.49 -18.69
N ARG A 6 31.46 12.83 -19.26
CA ARG A 6 31.33 11.43 -19.69
C ARG A 6 31.20 10.48 -18.51
N GLN A 7 31.92 10.73 -17.41
CA GLN A 7 31.75 9.94 -16.18
C GLN A 7 30.40 10.11 -15.53
N PHE A 8 29.87 11.34 -15.46
CA PHE A 8 28.49 11.59 -14.99
C PHE A 8 27.43 10.92 -15.89
N GLY A 9 27.57 11.01 -17.21
CA GLY A 9 26.67 10.35 -18.14
C GLY A 9 26.69 8.82 -18.00
N ASN A 10 27.85 8.22 -17.81
CA ASN A 10 27.97 6.78 -17.57
C ASN A 10 27.34 6.38 -16.22
N GLY A 11 27.51 7.18 -15.17
CA GLY A 11 26.89 6.94 -13.86
C GLY A 11 25.36 6.96 -13.93
N ILE A 12 24.79 7.94 -14.63
CA ILE A 12 23.34 8.03 -14.85
C ILE A 12 22.84 6.83 -15.66
N LEU A 13 23.55 6.45 -16.72
CA LEU A 13 23.17 5.30 -17.53
C LEU A 13 23.18 4.00 -16.73
N ILE A 14 24.19 3.77 -15.90
CA ILE A 14 24.29 2.60 -15.03
C ILE A 14 23.11 2.58 -14.04
N MET A 15 22.79 3.71 -13.40
CA MET A 15 21.65 3.81 -12.49
C MET A 15 20.32 3.53 -13.20
N LEU A 16 20.15 4.03 -14.43
CA LEU A 16 18.96 3.77 -15.24
C LEU A 16 18.84 2.27 -15.57
N VAL A 17 19.93 1.63 -15.98
CA VAL A 17 19.97 0.19 -16.28
C VAL A 17 19.61 -0.63 -15.03
N ILE A 18 20.20 -0.31 -13.87
CA ILE A 18 19.89 -0.98 -12.60
C ILE A 18 18.41 -0.81 -12.27
N PHE A 19 17.87 0.39 -12.41
CA PHE A 19 16.45 0.68 -12.17
C PHE A 19 15.54 -0.15 -13.10
N LEU A 20 15.85 -0.21 -14.39
CA LEU A 20 15.09 -1.02 -15.35
C LEU A 20 15.16 -2.53 -15.06
N VAL A 21 16.35 -3.02 -14.64
CA VAL A 21 16.52 -4.42 -14.23
C VAL A 21 15.69 -4.73 -12.98
N LEU A 22 15.66 -3.84 -11.99
CA LEU A 22 14.85 -4.01 -10.80
C LEU A 22 13.34 -3.99 -11.12
N LEU A 23 12.90 -3.11 -12.04
CA LEU A 23 11.52 -3.11 -12.53
C LEU A 23 11.16 -4.42 -13.24
N ALA A 24 12.03 -4.90 -14.13
CA ALA A 24 11.83 -6.17 -14.83
C ALA A 24 11.80 -7.36 -13.86
N TYR A 25 12.70 -7.39 -12.88
CA TYR A 25 12.74 -8.41 -11.85
C TYR A 25 11.45 -8.44 -11.02
N GLY A 26 10.95 -7.27 -10.60
CA GLY A 26 9.68 -7.14 -9.90
C GLY A 26 8.50 -7.65 -10.74
N SER A 27 8.53 -7.38 -12.05
CA SER A 27 7.53 -7.82 -13.02
C SER A 27 7.46 -9.35 -13.14
N VAL A 28 8.62 -9.99 -13.32
CA VAL A 28 8.73 -11.44 -13.51
C VAL A 28 8.35 -12.22 -12.26
N ASN A 29 8.70 -11.70 -11.07
CA ASN A 29 8.43 -12.38 -9.80
C ASN A 29 7.11 -12.00 -9.15
N ASN A 30 6.24 -11.27 -9.84
CA ASN A 30 4.95 -10.80 -9.34
C ASN A 30 5.05 -10.00 -8.03
N ILE A 31 6.22 -9.42 -7.76
CA ILE A 31 6.50 -8.57 -6.58
C ILE A 31 6.03 -7.14 -6.89
N TRP A 32 4.77 -6.99 -7.28
CA TRP A 32 4.21 -5.66 -7.45
C TRP A 32 3.77 -5.13 -6.10
N TYR A 33 4.52 -4.15 -5.62
CA TYR A 33 4.07 -3.34 -4.49
C TYR A 33 2.95 -2.41 -4.97
N LYS A 34 1.81 -2.45 -4.29
CA LYS A 34 0.79 -1.43 -4.46
C LYS A 34 1.04 -0.32 -3.45
N VAL A 35 0.89 0.91 -3.90
CA VAL A 35 1.05 2.10 -3.07
C VAL A 35 -0.31 2.75 -2.92
N VAL A 36 -0.75 2.96 -1.69
CA VAL A 36 -2.06 3.51 -1.36
C VAL A 36 -1.90 4.67 -0.39
N ALA A 37 -2.57 5.78 -0.65
CA ALA A 37 -2.65 6.89 0.30
C ALA A 37 -3.76 6.64 1.32
N VAL A 38 -3.46 6.90 2.61
CA VAL A 38 -4.41 6.73 3.71
C VAL A 38 -5.30 7.96 3.81
N GLU A 39 -6.59 7.77 3.59
CA GLU A 39 -7.60 8.85 3.60
C GLU A 39 -8.47 8.85 4.87
N GLY A 40 -8.27 7.91 5.78
CA GLY A 40 -9.00 7.77 7.02
C GLY A 40 -8.11 7.85 8.27
N ASN A 41 -8.75 7.90 9.43
CA ASN A 41 -8.09 7.88 10.73
C ASN A 41 -8.40 6.61 11.56
N SER A 42 -9.09 5.64 10.99
CA SER A 42 -9.48 4.39 11.67
C SER A 42 -8.29 3.56 12.17
N MET A 43 -7.12 3.77 11.58
CA MET A 43 -5.87 3.11 11.97
C MET A 43 -4.97 3.97 12.87
N SER A 44 -5.46 5.09 13.38
CA SER A 44 -4.68 5.91 14.31
C SER A 44 -4.46 5.15 15.64
N PRO A 45 -3.26 5.25 16.28
CA PRO A 45 -2.12 6.08 15.90
C PRO A 45 -1.15 5.41 14.90
N THR A 46 -1.39 4.18 14.47
CA THR A 46 -0.48 3.40 13.60
C THR A 46 -0.29 4.10 12.25
N PHE A 47 -1.38 4.50 11.60
CA PHE A 47 -1.38 5.33 10.40
C PHE A 47 -2.32 6.51 10.59
N ARG A 48 -2.06 7.59 9.87
CA ARG A 48 -2.86 8.80 9.89
C ARG A 48 -3.23 9.21 8.47
N PHE A 49 -4.24 10.03 8.38
CA PHE A 49 -4.57 10.72 7.14
C PHE A 49 -3.32 11.36 6.52
N GLY A 50 -3.09 11.13 5.23
CA GLY A 50 -1.93 11.66 4.51
C GLY A 50 -0.70 10.75 4.51
N ASP A 51 -0.72 9.61 5.20
CA ASP A 51 0.34 8.61 5.09
C ASP A 51 0.20 7.82 3.78
N VAL A 52 1.29 7.23 3.33
CA VAL A 52 1.31 6.27 2.22
C VAL A 52 1.67 4.91 2.77
N ILE A 53 0.90 3.90 2.41
CA ILE A 53 1.18 2.50 2.75
C ILE A 53 1.62 1.73 1.51
N VAL A 54 2.53 0.79 1.72
CA VAL A 54 3.07 -0.08 0.68
C VAL A 54 2.63 -1.51 0.96
N LEU A 55 1.95 -2.08 -0.03
CA LEU A 55 1.32 -3.39 0.05
C LEU A 55 2.11 -4.43 -0.75
N THR A 56 2.19 -5.65 -0.21
CA THR A 56 2.58 -6.85 -0.95
C THR A 56 1.34 -7.68 -1.30
N PRO A 57 1.41 -8.56 -2.30
CA PRO A 57 0.32 -9.49 -2.59
C PRO A 57 -0.11 -10.27 -1.35
N PRO A 58 -1.42 -10.59 -1.20
CA PRO A 58 -1.90 -11.40 -0.10
C PRO A 58 -1.42 -12.86 -0.25
N THR A 59 -1.25 -13.53 0.89
CA THR A 59 -0.96 -14.96 0.97
C THR A 59 -2.21 -15.73 1.42
N GLN A 60 -2.21 -17.05 1.27
CA GLN A 60 -3.34 -17.90 1.71
C GLN A 60 -3.53 -17.89 3.23
N HIS A 61 -2.41 -17.80 3.94
CA HIS A 61 -2.42 -17.69 5.41
C HIS A 61 -1.81 -16.35 5.82
N ILE A 62 -2.57 -15.57 6.60
CA ILE A 62 -2.13 -14.28 7.13
C ILE A 62 -2.39 -14.28 8.64
N PRO A 63 -1.34 -14.16 9.47
CA PRO A 63 -1.50 -14.26 10.91
C PRO A 63 -2.24 -13.05 11.51
N LYS A 64 -2.94 -13.29 12.60
CA LYS A 64 -3.54 -12.27 13.47
C LYS A 64 -2.56 -11.13 13.75
N GLY A 65 -3.08 -9.92 13.85
CA GLY A 65 -2.29 -8.71 14.09
C GLY A 65 -1.69 -8.09 12.82
N THR A 66 -1.69 -8.80 11.70
CA THR A 66 -1.25 -8.26 10.41
C THR A 66 -2.23 -7.20 9.93
N ILE A 67 -1.72 -6.12 9.35
CA ILE A 67 -2.55 -5.10 8.72
C ILE A 67 -2.72 -5.43 7.25
N ILE A 68 -3.97 -5.48 6.81
CA ILE A 68 -4.34 -5.78 5.43
C ILE A 68 -5.15 -4.62 4.83
N THR A 69 -5.04 -4.46 3.53
CA THR A 69 -5.93 -3.58 2.76
C THR A 69 -6.89 -4.45 1.98
N MET A 70 -8.16 -4.15 2.12
CA MET A 70 -9.28 -4.82 1.46
C MET A 70 -10.02 -3.84 0.57
N LYS A 71 -10.63 -4.34 -0.48
CA LYS A 71 -11.64 -3.65 -1.26
C LYS A 71 -13.00 -4.15 -0.79
N VAL A 72 -13.83 -3.26 -0.28
CA VAL A 72 -15.18 -3.54 0.22
C VAL A 72 -16.14 -2.65 -0.55
N ASN A 73 -17.01 -3.24 -1.38
CA ASN A 73 -17.97 -2.49 -2.21
C ASN A 73 -17.33 -1.33 -3.00
N ASP A 74 -16.18 -1.55 -3.63
CA ASP A 74 -15.38 -0.55 -4.37
C ASP A 74 -14.54 0.43 -3.53
N GLU A 75 -14.70 0.49 -2.21
CA GLU A 75 -13.88 1.29 -1.32
C GLU A 75 -12.67 0.51 -0.79
N LEU A 76 -11.54 1.21 -0.58
CA LEU A 76 -10.36 0.63 0.05
C LEU A 76 -10.41 0.84 1.56
N VAL A 77 -10.43 -0.26 2.30
CA VAL A 77 -10.39 -0.29 3.76
C VAL A 77 -9.09 -0.95 4.20
N THR A 78 -8.36 -0.30 5.12
CA THR A 78 -7.12 -0.84 5.68
C THR A 78 -7.28 -1.00 7.17
N HIS A 79 -7.32 -2.25 7.64
CA HIS A 79 -7.55 -2.59 9.05
C HIS A 79 -6.67 -3.75 9.49
N ARG A 80 -6.64 -4.03 10.79
CA ARG A 80 -5.86 -5.09 11.42
C ARG A 80 -6.68 -6.36 11.60
N LEU A 81 -6.12 -7.51 11.24
CA LEU A 81 -6.71 -8.82 11.52
C LEU A 81 -6.80 -9.07 13.03
N VAL A 82 -7.98 -9.42 13.50
CA VAL A 82 -8.24 -9.82 14.90
C VAL A 82 -8.19 -11.34 15.10
N THR A 83 -8.25 -12.10 14.01
CA THR A 83 -8.04 -13.57 13.94
C THR A 83 -7.08 -13.91 12.80
N ASP A 84 -6.57 -15.15 12.77
CA ASP A 84 -5.79 -15.64 11.64
C ASP A 84 -6.68 -15.79 10.41
N TYR A 85 -6.20 -15.31 9.25
CA TYR A 85 -6.89 -15.49 7.99
C TYR A 85 -6.37 -16.72 7.24
N ASN A 86 -7.24 -17.65 6.89
CA ASN A 86 -6.94 -18.91 6.21
C ASN A 86 -7.71 -19.08 4.88
N GLY A 87 -8.07 -17.97 4.24
CA GLY A 87 -8.81 -18.00 2.96
C GLY A 87 -10.32 -17.88 3.12
N GLU A 88 -10.83 -17.81 4.34
CA GLU A 88 -12.24 -17.55 4.65
C GLU A 88 -12.52 -16.04 4.76
N TRP A 89 -13.54 -15.67 5.51
CA TRP A 89 -13.90 -14.26 5.71
C TRP A 89 -12.94 -13.59 6.72
N PRO A 90 -12.27 -12.48 6.40
CA PRO A 90 -11.35 -11.84 7.34
C PRO A 90 -12.11 -11.09 8.43
N GLU A 91 -11.79 -11.35 9.68
CA GLU A 91 -12.22 -10.52 10.81
C GLU A 91 -11.20 -9.42 11.04
N THR A 92 -11.61 -8.18 10.91
CA THR A 92 -10.71 -7.02 11.02
C THR A 92 -11.26 -5.97 11.97
N LYS A 93 -10.36 -5.07 12.38
CA LYS A 93 -10.71 -3.90 13.20
C LYS A 93 -9.72 -2.78 12.95
N GLY A 94 -10.21 -1.55 12.81
CA GLY A 94 -9.38 -0.36 12.85
C GLY A 94 -8.75 -0.17 14.22
N ASP A 95 -7.49 0.26 14.28
CA ASP A 95 -6.78 0.45 15.56
C ASP A 95 -7.43 1.50 16.45
N ALA A 96 -8.09 2.50 15.86
CA ALA A 96 -8.86 3.53 16.57
C ALA A 96 -10.31 3.13 16.88
N ASN A 97 -10.81 2.00 16.33
CA ASN A 97 -12.19 1.59 16.49
C ASN A 97 -12.38 0.77 17.77
N ASN A 98 -13.56 0.87 18.40
CA ASN A 98 -13.89 0.10 19.61
C ASN A 98 -14.41 -1.31 19.30
N ILE A 99 -15.03 -1.49 18.14
CA ILE A 99 -15.66 -2.75 17.69
C ILE A 99 -15.00 -3.26 16.41
N ALA A 100 -15.08 -4.57 16.19
CA ALA A 100 -14.66 -5.20 14.94
C ALA A 100 -15.59 -4.77 13.79
N ASP A 101 -15.05 -4.89 12.58
CA ASP A 101 -15.80 -4.54 11.37
C ASP A 101 -16.87 -5.60 11.09
N ASP A 102 -18.02 -5.14 10.59
CA ASP A 102 -19.06 -6.01 10.05
C ASP A 102 -19.22 -5.71 8.55
N PHE A 103 -18.73 -6.61 7.72
CA PHE A 103 -18.84 -6.53 6.26
C PHE A 103 -19.86 -7.54 5.71
N SER A 104 -20.78 -8.04 6.53
CA SER A 104 -21.78 -9.01 6.13
C SER A 104 -22.56 -8.53 4.90
N GLY A 105 -22.58 -9.35 3.85
CA GLY A 105 -23.27 -9.04 2.59
C GLY A 105 -22.53 -8.08 1.66
N SER A 106 -21.29 -7.69 1.98
CA SER A 106 -20.46 -6.86 1.10
C SER A 106 -19.66 -7.70 0.11
N ASP A 107 -19.30 -7.11 -1.03
CA ASP A 107 -18.25 -7.68 -1.90
C ASP A 107 -16.89 -7.32 -1.30
N LEU A 108 -16.15 -8.35 -0.84
CA LEU A 108 -14.89 -8.18 -0.15
C LEU A 108 -13.76 -8.91 -0.86
N LYS A 109 -12.68 -8.20 -1.14
CA LYS A 109 -11.46 -8.77 -1.71
C LYS A 109 -10.23 -8.21 -1.02
N ILE A 110 -9.34 -9.09 -0.54
CA ILE A 110 -8.04 -8.66 0.00
C ILE A 110 -7.15 -8.17 -1.15
N VAL A 111 -6.71 -6.93 -1.05
CA VAL A 111 -5.86 -6.25 -2.04
C VAL A 111 -4.39 -6.51 -1.76
N GLY A 112 -4.00 -6.55 -0.47
CA GLY A 112 -2.63 -6.80 -0.06
C GLY A 112 -2.40 -6.67 1.43
N ILE A 113 -1.17 -7.02 1.83
CA ILE A 113 -0.65 -6.94 3.19
C ILE A 113 0.21 -5.69 3.31
N VAL A 114 -0.03 -4.87 4.32
CA VAL A 114 0.80 -3.68 4.59
C VAL A 114 2.16 -4.12 5.12
N ARG A 115 3.23 -3.67 4.47
CA ARG A 115 4.61 -3.95 4.88
C ARG A 115 5.27 -2.80 5.60
N PHE A 116 5.07 -1.61 5.09
CA PHE A 116 5.54 -0.38 5.73
C PHE A 116 4.69 0.82 5.30
N HIS A 117 4.83 1.91 6.01
CA HIS A 117 4.19 3.17 5.68
C HIS A 117 5.23 4.30 5.66
N ILE A 118 4.91 5.35 4.90
CA ILE A 118 5.71 6.56 4.79
C ILE A 118 4.82 7.72 5.24
N PRO A 119 5.14 8.34 6.39
CA PRO A 119 4.32 9.44 6.90
C PRO A 119 4.28 10.63 5.92
N TRP A 120 3.12 11.24 5.79
CA TRP A 120 2.85 12.50 5.06
C TRP A 120 3.08 12.48 3.55
N LEU A 121 3.63 11.42 2.98
CA LEU A 121 3.93 11.35 1.55
C LEU A 121 2.66 11.36 0.66
N GLY A 122 1.49 11.09 1.22
CA GLY A 122 0.21 11.10 0.53
C GLY A 122 -0.36 12.50 0.25
N TYR A 123 0.03 13.52 1.04
CA TYR A 123 -0.52 14.87 0.91
C TYR A 123 -0.41 15.48 -0.48
N PRO A 124 0.74 15.40 -1.20
CA PRO A 124 0.83 15.95 -2.55
C PRO A 124 -0.18 15.34 -3.52
N SER A 125 -0.38 14.01 -3.45
CA SER A 125 -1.33 13.31 -4.34
C SER A 125 -2.78 13.67 -4.02
N MET A 126 -3.12 13.81 -2.74
CA MET A 126 -4.44 14.23 -2.27
C MET A 126 -4.73 15.68 -2.67
N TYR A 127 -3.77 16.58 -2.51
CA TYR A 127 -3.89 17.98 -2.95
C TYR A 127 -4.12 18.08 -4.46
N PHE A 128 -3.41 17.28 -5.24
CA PHE A 128 -3.57 17.27 -6.68
C PHE A 128 -4.96 16.74 -7.10
N ARG A 129 -5.48 15.70 -6.42
CA ARG A 129 -6.86 15.21 -6.67
C ARG A 129 -7.91 16.24 -6.29
N TYR A 130 -7.70 16.96 -5.19
CA TYR A 130 -8.56 18.08 -4.79
C TYR A 130 -8.64 19.15 -5.89
N LEU A 131 -7.50 19.56 -6.45
CA LEU A 131 -7.46 20.54 -7.55
C LEU A 131 -8.17 20.05 -8.82
N LEU A 132 -8.17 18.73 -9.06
CA LEU A 132 -8.83 18.13 -10.23
C LEU A 132 -10.33 17.83 -9.99
N GLY A 133 -10.89 18.18 -8.82
CA GLY A 133 -12.30 17.93 -8.49
C GLY A 133 -12.67 16.44 -8.43
N LYS A 134 -11.71 15.55 -8.12
CA LYS A 134 -11.88 14.08 -8.04
C LYS A 134 -11.92 13.63 -6.58
N PHE A 135 -12.92 14.09 -5.83
CA PHE A 135 -13.31 13.55 -4.54
C PHE A 135 -14.63 12.84 -4.66
#